data_b96d4ba21cb781051bc142eb974bd117
#
_entry.id   b96d4ba21cb781051bc142eb974bd117
#
_cell.length_a   1.000
_cell.length_b   1.000
_cell.length_c   1.000
_cell.angle_alpha   90.00
_cell.angle_beta   90.00
_cell.angle_gamma   90.00
#
_symmetry.space_group_name_H-M   'P 1'
#
loop_
_entity.id
_entity.type
_entity.pdbx_description
1 polymer ?
#
loop_
_entity_poly.entity_id
_entity_poly.type
_entity_poly.pdbx_seq_one_letter_code
_entity_poly.pdbx_strand_id
1 'polypeptide(L)'
;MSNAKGQVPLQTSAELARSFKVRAHEIVDAITAVITNAEAGSTWLCAEPPDLEGVRLALDGIASDGKRAAELVVRLRSLMNGVVDGGWSS
;
A
#
# COMPACT_ATOMS: atom_id res chain seq x y z
N MET A 1 -25.95 18.48 -16.71
CA MET A 1 -25.59 18.01 -16.79
C MET A 1 -25.08 17.47 -17.06
N SER A 2 -24.84 17.63 -17.46
CA SER A 2 -24.40 17.09 -17.79
C SER A 2 -23.73 16.51 -17.57
N ASN A 3 -23.38 16.68 -17.48
CA ASN A 3 -22.67 16.06 -17.32
C ASN A 3 -22.68 15.16 -17.03
N ALA A 4 -23.02 15.54 -16.94
CA ALA A 4 -23.06 14.37 -16.52
C ALA A 4 -22.73 13.34 -17.40
N LYS A 5 -23.00 13.51 -18.31
CA LYS A 5 -22.76 12.66 -19.04
C LYS A 5 -21.52 12.33 -19.18
N GLY A 6 -21.11 11.85 -19.34
CA GLY A 6 -20.01 11.43 -19.63
C GLY A 6 -18.93 11.63 -18.78
N GLN A 7 -19.07 12.60 -18.14
CA GLN A 7 -18.03 12.86 -17.35
C GLN A 7 -18.10 12.31 -16.10
N VAL A 8 -19.05 11.68 -15.81
CA VAL A 8 -19.18 11.19 -14.55
C VAL A 8 -18.06 10.42 -14.04
N PRO A 9 -17.47 9.53 -14.73
CA PRO A 9 -16.42 8.77 -14.16
C PRO A 9 -15.11 9.48 -14.10
N LEU A 10 -15.07 10.68 -14.59
CA LEU A 10 -13.81 11.37 -14.64
C LEU A 10 -13.53 12.04 -13.33
N GLN A 11 -12.36 11.81 -12.82
CA GLN A 11 -11.92 12.51 -11.64
C GLN A 11 -11.25 13.80 -12.06
N THR A 12 -11.42 14.84 -11.27
CA THR A 12 -10.67 16.07 -11.49
C THR A 12 -9.21 15.80 -11.16
N SER A 13 -8.34 16.67 -11.59
CA SER A 13 -6.93 16.56 -11.27
C SER A 13 -6.70 16.55 -9.77
N ALA A 14 -7.45 17.35 -9.04
CA ALA A 14 -7.32 17.40 -7.60
C ALA A 14 -7.75 16.09 -6.95
N GLU A 15 -8.85 15.51 -7.45
CA GLU A 15 -9.32 14.24 -6.91
C GLU A 15 -8.35 13.12 -7.21
N LEU A 16 -7.78 13.11 -8.40
CA LEU A 16 -6.82 12.10 -8.77
C LEU A 16 -5.56 12.22 -7.93
N ALA A 17 -5.07 13.44 -7.75
CA ALA A 17 -3.90 13.67 -6.93
C ALA A 17 -4.15 13.20 -5.50
N ARG A 18 -5.34 13.43 -4.99
CA ARG A 18 -5.70 13.00 -3.65
C ARG A 18 -5.71 11.48 -3.57
N SER A 19 -6.23 10.81 -4.60
CA SER A 19 -6.26 9.36 -4.64
C SER A 19 -4.85 8.79 -4.64
N PHE A 20 -3.96 9.34 -5.43
CA PHE A 20 -2.59 8.90 -5.44
C PHE A 20 -1.92 9.10 -4.09
N LYS A 21 -2.16 10.25 -3.47
CA LYS A 21 -1.55 10.56 -2.18
C LYS A 21 -2.01 9.58 -1.12
N VAL A 22 -3.30 9.27 -1.08
CA VAL A 22 -3.84 8.33 -0.11
C VAL A 22 -3.24 6.93 -0.32
N ARG A 23 -3.19 6.48 -1.57
CA ARG A 23 -2.64 5.16 -1.87
C ARG A 23 -1.16 5.08 -1.51
N ALA A 24 -0.42 6.13 -1.84
CA ALA A 24 1.00 6.17 -1.51
C ALA A 24 1.21 6.13 -0.01
N HIS A 25 0.39 6.84 0.74
CA HIS A 25 0.49 6.86 2.18
C HIS A 25 0.20 5.49 2.77
N GLU A 26 -0.80 4.78 2.23
CA GLU A 26 -1.10 3.44 2.68
C GLU A 26 0.05 2.47 2.44
N ILE A 27 0.73 2.64 1.31
CA ILE A 27 1.88 1.80 1.00
C ILE A 27 3.02 2.06 1.99
N VAL A 28 3.28 3.33 2.26
CA VAL A 28 4.31 3.69 3.23
C VAL A 28 3.98 3.12 4.61
N ASP A 29 2.71 3.19 5.01
CA ASP A 29 2.29 2.63 6.28
C ASP A 29 2.54 1.13 6.35
N ALA A 30 2.22 0.41 5.26
CA ALA A 30 2.42 -1.03 5.23
C ALA A 30 3.90 -1.37 5.29
N ILE A 31 4.74 -0.63 4.57
CA ILE A 31 6.18 -0.84 4.58
C ILE A 31 6.76 -0.52 5.96
N THR A 32 6.27 0.55 6.58
CA THR A 32 6.72 0.91 7.92
C THR A 32 6.39 -0.21 8.91
N ALA A 33 5.22 -0.83 8.76
CA ALA A 33 4.85 -1.94 9.62
C ALA A 33 5.78 -3.14 9.41
N VAL A 34 6.19 -3.39 8.17
CA VAL A 34 7.16 -4.45 7.90
C VAL A 34 8.47 -4.18 8.62
N ILE A 35 8.95 -2.95 8.53
CA ILE A 35 10.21 -2.57 9.18
C ILE A 35 10.10 -2.71 10.69
N THR A 36 9.00 -2.23 11.27
CA THR A 36 8.79 -2.31 12.71
C THR A 36 8.77 -3.76 13.17
N ASN A 37 8.09 -4.63 12.42
CA ASN A 37 8.03 -6.05 12.77
C ASN A 37 9.41 -6.70 12.63
N ALA A 38 10.18 -6.29 11.62
CA ALA A 38 11.52 -6.85 11.46
C ALA A 38 12.41 -6.46 12.62
N GLU A 39 12.32 -5.21 13.07
CA GLU A 39 13.08 -4.76 14.22
C GLU A 39 12.66 -5.48 15.50
N ALA A 40 11.36 -5.68 15.67
CA ALA A 40 10.85 -6.39 16.82
C ALA A 40 11.33 -7.83 16.81
N GLY A 41 11.29 -8.49 15.65
CA GLY A 41 11.75 -9.85 15.51
C GLY A 41 13.23 -9.99 15.85
N SER A 42 14.02 -9.03 15.42
CA SER A 42 15.44 -9.02 15.74
C SER A 42 15.66 -8.89 17.24
N THR A 43 14.89 -8.03 17.88
CA THR A 43 14.98 -7.85 19.33
C THR A 43 14.62 -9.14 20.06
N TRP A 44 13.53 -9.79 19.67
CA TRP A 44 13.12 -11.05 20.30
C TRP A 44 14.15 -12.15 20.09
N LEU A 45 14.74 -12.18 18.90
CA LEU A 45 15.73 -13.21 18.60
C LEU A 45 16.99 -13.03 19.43
N CYS A 46 17.37 -11.79 19.70
CA CYS A 46 18.58 -11.50 20.47
C CYS A 46 18.35 -11.50 21.98
N ALA A 47 17.13 -11.74 22.41
CA ALA A 47 16.86 -11.80 23.85
C ALA A 47 17.48 -13.05 24.44
N GLU A 48 17.65 -13.06 25.76
CA GLU A 48 18.26 -14.20 26.43
C GLU A 48 17.38 -14.68 27.56
N PRO A 49 16.69 -15.82 27.34
CA PRO A 49 16.76 -16.64 26.12
C PRO A 49 15.95 -15.99 24.99
N PRO A 50 16.18 -16.39 23.75
CA PRO A 50 15.41 -15.84 22.63
C PRO A 50 13.92 -16.11 22.80
N ASP A 51 13.11 -15.15 22.41
CA ASP A 51 11.67 -15.31 22.46
C ASP A 51 11.22 -15.73 21.06
N LEU A 52 11.16 -17.05 20.84
CA LEU A 52 10.85 -17.57 19.52
C LEU A 52 9.40 -17.34 19.13
N GLU A 53 8.50 -17.28 20.09
CA GLU A 53 7.12 -16.96 19.78
C GLU A 53 7.00 -15.53 19.30
N GLY A 54 7.73 -14.61 19.92
CA GLY A 54 7.77 -13.22 19.47
C GLY A 54 8.33 -13.12 18.06
N VAL A 55 9.39 -13.89 17.76
CA VAL A 55 9.96 -13.92 16.42
C VAL A 55 8.93 -14.40 15.41
N ARG A 56 8.20 -15.48 15.75
CA ARG A 56 7.19 -16.01 14.86
C ARG A 56 6.10 -15.00 14.57
N LEU A 57 5.63 -14.30 15.60
CA LEU A 57 4.61 -13.29 15.43
C LEU A 57 5.12 -12.14 14.55
N ALA A 58 6.37 -11.75 14.74
CA ALA A 58 6.97 -10.71 13.92
C ALA A 58 7.04 -11.13 12.45
N LEU A 59 7.42 -12.39 12.20
CA LEU A 59 7.49 -12.89 10.83
C LEU A 59 6.10 -12.96 10.20
N ASP A 60 5.10 -13.37 10.96
CA ASP A 60 3.72 -13.37 10.45
C ASP A 60 3.28 -11.97 10.10
N GLY A 61 3.62 -11.00 10.93
CA GLY A 61 3.29 -9.61 10.66
C GLY A 61 3.98 -9.10 9.41
N ILE A 62 5.25 -9.45 9.24
CA ILE A 62 5.98 -9.05 8.03
C ILE A 62 5.31 -9.61 6.79
N ALA A 63 4.96 -10.90 6.82
CA ALA A 63 4.33 -11.53 5.67
C ALA A 63 2.98 -10.88 5.35
N SER A 64 2.19 -10.59 6.37
CA SER A 64 0.88 -10.00 6.21
C SER A 64 0.98 -8.57 5.67
N ASP A 65 1.85 -7.77 6.27
CA ASP A 65 1.99 -6.37 5.87
C ASP A 65 2.67 -6.25 4.51
N GLY A 66 3.59 -7.15 4.21
CA GLY A 66 4.22 -7.18 2.90
C GLY A 66 3.22 -7.51 1.80
N LYS A 67 2.33 -8.46 2.07
CA LYS A 67 1.29 -8.81 1.13
C LYS A 67 0.36 -7.62 0.90
N ARG A 68 0.00 -6.93 1.97
CA ARG A 68 -0.84 -5.74 1.86
C ARG A 68 -0.16 -4.66 1.04
N ALA A 69 1.14 -4.45 1.25
CA ALA A 69 1.88 -3.46 0.48
C ALA A 69 1.87 -3.82 -1.00
N ALA A 70 2.06 -5.09 -1.31
CA ALA A 70 2.06 -5.54 -2.70
C ALA A 70 0.70 -5.31 -3.35
N GLU A 71 -0.38 -5.59 -2.63
CA GLU A 71 -1.72 -5.37 -3.15
C GLU A 71 -1.99 -3.90 -3.40
N LEU A 72 -1.50 -3.05 -2.51
CA LEU A 72 -1.68 -1.62 -2.67
C LEU A 72 -0.90 -1.09 -3.87
N VAL A 73 0.29 -1.63 -4.11
CA VAL A 73 1.08 -1.26 -5.28
C VAL A 73 0.35 -1.67 -6.56
N VAL A 74 -0.23 -2.87 -6.57
CA VAL A 74 -0.98 -3.34 -7.74
C VAL A 74 -2.17 -2.40 -8.00
N ARG A 75 -2.86 -1.98 -6.96
CA ARG A 75 -3.97 -1.05 -7.12
C ARG A 75 -3.51 0.30 -7.66
N LEU A 76 -2.37 0.77 -7.17
CA LEU A 76 -1.84 2.03 -7.66
C LEU A 76 -1.48 1.93 -9.14
N ARG A 77 -0.87 0.81 -9.53
CA ARG A 77 -0.53 0.59 -10.94
C ARG A 77 -1.78 0.55 -11.80
N SER A 78 -2.84 -0.09 -11.31
CA SER A 78 -4.11 -0.12 -12.04
C SER A 78 -4.68 1.27 -12.21
N LEU A 79 -4.58 2.09 -11.17
CA LEU A 79 -5.05 3.46 -11.25
C LEU A 79 -4.25 4.24 -12.29
N MET A 80 -2.94 4.07 -12.29
CA MET A 80 -2.08 4.75 -13.25
C MET A 80 -2.34 4.27 -14.66
N ASN A 81 -2.51 2.96 -14.84
CA ASN A 81 -2.80 2.40 -16.16
C ASN A 81 -4.14 2.92 -16.67
N GLY A 82 -5.11 3.04 -15.78
CA GLY A 82 -6.40 3.58 -16.17
C GLY A 82 -6.30 5.01 -16.64
N VAL A 83 -5.48 5.80 -15.97
CA VAL A 83 -5.27 7.19 -16.38
C VAL A 83 -4.60 7.24 -17.74
N VAL A 84 -3.54 6.45 -17.91
CA VAL A 84 -2.82 6.45 -19.16
C VAL A 84 -3.71 5.94 -20.28
N ASP A 85 -4.35 4.79 -20.08
CA ASP A 85 -5.17 4.18 -21.12
C ASP A 85 -6.38 5.03 -21.43
N GLY A 86 -6.98 5.61 -20.44
CA GLY A 86 -8.19 6.39 -20.65
C GLY A 86 -7.95 7.82 -21.06
N GLY A 87 -6.78 8.37 -20.74
CA GLY A 87 -6.51 9.76 -20.98
C GLY A 87 -5.55 10.03 -22.12
N TRP A 88 -4.66 9.06 -22.40
CA TRP A 88 -3.61 9.33 -23.35
C TRP A 88 -3.63 8.46 -24.56
N SER A 89 -4.20 7.32 -24.48
CA SER A 89 -4.07 6.38 -25.57
C SER A 89 -5.12 6.55 -26.61
N SER A 90 -5.87 7.55 -26.54
CA SER A 90 -6.89 7.76 -27.57
C SER A 90 -6.32 8.34 -28.85
#